data_b2a0f2b47886c66febb9bd1621bec448
#
_entry.id   b2a0f2b47886c66febb9bd1621bec448
#
_cell.length_a   1.000
_cell.length_b   1.000
_cell.length_c   1.000
_cell.angle_alpha   90.00
_cell.angle_beta   90.00
_cell.angle_gamma   90.00
#
_symmetry.space_group_name_H-M   'P 1'
#
loop_
_entity.id
_entity.type
_entity.pdbx_description
1 polymer ?
#
loop_
_entity_poly.entity_id
_entity_poly.type
_entity_poly.pdbx_seq_one_letter_code
_entity_poly.pdbx_strand_id
1 'polypeptide(L)'
;MCIRDRYTEGHFIFMATANGTVKKTPLESFSRQRSVGLIALELDEGDVLISAAITDGEREVMLFSDGGKVTRFKESDVRAMGRTARGVRGMRLPEGQKLISMLIPEEGSQILTASARGYGKRTAITEFPEYKRGGQGVIAMVSNDRNGRLVGAVQVLDLSLIHISEPTRPY
;
A
#
# COMPACT_ATOMS: atom_id res chain seq x y z
N MET A 1 26.52 10.41 -8.98
CA MET A 1 25.69 11.51 -8.41
C MET A 1 25.19 11.02 -7.07
N CYS A 2 25.80 11.46 -5.95
CA CYS A 2 25.35 11.03 -4.63
C CYS A 2 24.05 11.77 -4.30
N ILE A 3 22.92 11.06 -4.35
CA ILE A 3 21.68 11.54 -3.77
C ILE A 3 21.92 11.55 -2.27
N ARG A 4 22.09 12.73 -1.69
CA ARG A 4 22.01 12.89 -0.23
C ARG A 4 20.55 12.64 0.14
N ASP A 5 20.30 11.46 0.63
CA ASP A 5 19.01 11.12 1.21
C ASP A 5 18.74 12.07 2.38
N ARG A 6 17.85 13.02 2.17
CA ARG A 6 17.44 13.94 3.22
C ARG A 6 16.45 13.19 4.10
N TYR A 7 16.91 12.70 5.24
CA TYR A 7 16.05 12.19 6.30
C TYR A 7 15.32 13.37 6.95
N THR A 8 14.21 13.78 6.33
CA THR A 8 13.45 14.96 6.73
C THR A 8 12.66 14.64 8.00
N GLU A 9 12.78 15.48 9.02
CA GLU A 9 11.94 15.42 10.23
C GLU A 9 10.46 15.50 9.85
N GLY A 10 9.61 14.82 10.61
CA GLY A 10 8.17 14.78 10.36
C GLY A 10 7.74 13.84 9.22
N HIS A 11 8.68 13.12 8.59
CA HIS A 11 8.36 12.09 7.60
C HIS A 11 8.49 10.69 8.19
N PHE A 12 7.72 9.77 7.62
CA PHE A 12 7.64 8.39 8.07
C PHE A 12 7.81 7.44 6.89
N ILE A 13 8.27 6.23 7.17
CA ILE A 13 8.12 5.09 6.26
C ILE A 13 6.91 4.31 6.73
N PHE A 14 5.90 4.25 5.89
CA PHE A 14 4.73 3.42 6.08
C PHE A 14 4.91 2.10 5.33
N MET A 15 4.77 0.98 6.01
CA MET A 15 5.03 -0.36 5.47
C MET A 15 3.80 -1.23 5.66
N ALA A 16 3.57 -2.15 4.72
CA ALA A 16 2.50 -3.14 4.81
C ALA A 16 3.01 -4.53 4.44
N THR A 17 2.54 -5.55 5.16
CA THR A 17 2.88 -6.94 4.94
C THR A 17 1.72 -7.73 4.32
N ALA A 18 2.02 -8.88 3.74
CA ALA A 18 1.03 -9.76 3.11
C ALA A 18 -0.06 -10.25 4.08
N ASN A 19 0.27 -10.39 5.36
CA ASN A 19 -0.70 -10.80 6.40
C ASN A 19 -1.59 -9.65 6.90
N GLY A 20 -1.49 -8.46 6.30
CA GLY A 20 -2.33 -7.31 6.65
C GLY A 20 -1.81 -6.49 7.83
N THR A 21 -0.56 -6.69 8.24
CA THR A 21 0.10 -5.88 9.26
C THR A 21 0.65 -4.61 8.63
N VAL A 22 0.49 -3.49 9.31
CA VAL A 22 1.04 -2.19 8.89
C VAL A 22 1.91 -1.60 9.99
N LYS A 23 2.87 -0.80 9.58
CA LYS A 23 3.80 -0.15 10.48
C LYS A 23 4.18 1.23 9.96
N LYS A 24 4.27 2.19 10.87
CA LYS A 24 4.78 3.53 10.61
C LYS A 24 6.03 3.77 11.45
N THR A 25 7.15 4.07 10.80
CA THR A 25 8.43 4.31 11.47
C THR A 25 8.96 5.68 11.05
N PRO A 26 9.41 6.54 12.00
CA PRO A 26 10.02 7.81 11.64
C PRO A 26 11.20 7.63 10.71
N LEU A 27 11.29 8.44 9.65
CA LEU A 27 12.34 8.36 8.65
C LEU A 27 13.74 8.56 9.26
N GLU A 28 13.84 9.39 10.30
CA GLU A 28 15.09 9.63 11.06
C GLU A 28 15.68 8.35 11.66
N SER A 29 14.85 7.34 11.99
CA SER A 29 15.32 6.06 12.52
C SER A 29 16.23 5.31 11.54
N PHE A 30 16.27 5.71 10.27
CA PHE A 30 17.10 5.15 9.22
C PHE A 30 18.31 6.03 8.84
N SER A 31 18.51 7.17 9.50
CA SER A 31 19.57 8.15 9.19
C SER A 31 20.98 7.60 9.38
N ARG A 32 21.18 6.68 10.33
CA ARG A 32 22.46 6.03 10.59
C ARG A 32 22.58 4.75 9.77
N GLN A 33 22.94 4.89 8.51
CA GLN A 33 23.18 3.76 7.62
C GLN A 33 24.38 2.95 8.10
N ARG A 34 24.28 1.62 7.97
CA ARG A 34 25.38 0.68 8.24
C ARG A 34 25.64 -0.10 6.95
N SER A 35 26.91 -0.48 6.73
CA SER A 35 27.31 -1.27 5.55
C SER A 35 26.56 -2.60 5.42
N VAL A 36 26.16 -3.18 6.56
CA VAL A 36 25.38 -4.43 6.62
C VAL A 36 23.86 -4.22 6.52
N GLY A 37 23.42 -2.97 6.33
CA GLY A 37 21.99 -2.61 6.33
C GLY A 37 21.39 -2.44 7.72
N LEU A 38 20.12 -2.10 7.74
CA LEU A 38 19.32 -1.92 8.95
C LEU A 38 18.05 -2.77 8.86
N ILE A 39 17.70 -3.44 9.96
CA ILE A 39 16.38 -4.09 10.06
C ILE A 39 15.33 -2.99 10.11
N ALA A 40 14.42 -2.99 9.14
CA ALA A 40 13.32 -2.03 9.04
C ALA A 40 12.04 -2.53 9.72
N LEU A 41 11.83 -3.85 9.70
CA LEU A 41 10.61 -4.50 10.17
C LEU A 41 10.95 -5.91 10.65
N GLU A 42 10.38 -6.32 11.76
CA GLU A 42 10.37 -7.72 12.19
C GLU A 42 9.13 -8.39 11.59
N LEU A 43 9.35 -9.40 10.73
CA LEU A 43 8.30 -10.15 10.07
C LEU A 43 7.96 -11.40 10.87
N ASP A 44 6.69 -11.77 10.90
CA ASP A 44 6.25 -13.07 11.39
C ASP A 44 6.64 -14.17 10.39
N GLU A 45 6.71 -15.40 10.84
CA GLU A 45 7.07 -16.54 9.99
C GLU A 45 6.08 -16.68 8.82
N GLY A 46 6.62 -16.74 7.61
CA GLY A 46 5.82 -16.83 6.38
C GLY A 46 5.18 -15.53 5.90
N ASP A 47 5.40 -14.40 6.61
CA ASP A 47 4.97 -13.09 6.14
C ASP A 47 6.02 -12.43 5.24
N VAL A 48 5.59 -11.52 4.38
CA VAL A 48 6.47 -10.76 3.48
C VAL A 48 6.06 -9.29 3.43
N LEU A 49 7.04 -8.42 3.32
CA LEU A 49 6.78 -6.99 3.05
C LEU A 49 6.30 -6.84 1.61
N ILE A 50 5.11 -6.26 1.40
CA ILE A 50 4.54 -6.06 0.07
C ILE A 50 4.75 -4.65 -0.47
N SER A 51 4.79 -3.66 0.42
CA SER A 51 4.94 -2.26 0.01
C SER A 51 5.51 -1.40 1.13
N ALA A 52 6.23 -0.36 0.73
CA ALA A 52 6.71 0.69 1.61
C ALA A 52 6.57 2.04 0.89
N ALA A 53 6.14 3.07 1.60
CA ALA A 53 5.99 4.42 1.08
C ALA A 53 6.45 5.45 2.10
N ILE A 54 6.96 6.59 1.63
CA ILE A 54 7.28 7.74 2.48
C ILE A 54 6.01 8.58 2.62
N THR A 55 5.69 8.96 3.84
CA THR A 55 4.50 9.74 4.20
C THR A 55 4.87 10.91 5.12
N ASP A 56 3.96 11.85 5.27
CA ASP A 56 4.12 13.04 6.12
C ASP A 56 3.39 12.95 7.48
N GLY A 57 2.75 11.80 7.75
CA GLY A 57 2.01 11.56 8.99
C GLY A 57 0.52 11.85 8.93
N GLU A 58 0.05 12.55 7.88
CA GLU A 58 -1.36 12.97 7.73
C GLU A 58 -2.05 12.35 6.51
N ARG A 59 -1.36 11.48 5.77
CA ARG A 59 -1.89 10.84 4.56
C ARG A 59 -2.96 9.81 4.88
N GLU A 60 -3.71 9.48 3.85
CA GLU A 60 -4.59 8.31 3.86
C GLU A 60 -3.86 7.09 3.31
N VAL A 61 -4.27 5.93 3.77
CA VAL A 61 -3.72 4.63 3.34
C VAL A 61 -4.85 3.75 2.85
N MET A 62 -4.64 3.13 1.70
CA MET A 62 -5.54 2.13 1.14
C MET A 62 -4.83 0.78 1.06
N LEU A 63 -5.46 -0.27 1.58
CA LEU A 63 -4.94 -1.63 1.55
C LEU A 63 -5.90 -2.51 0.75
N PHE A 64 -5.36 -3.29 -0.19
CA PHE A 64 -6.13 -4.16 -1.07
C PHE A 64 -5.78 -5.62 -0.82
N SER A 65 -6.81 -6.46 -0.67
CA SER A 65 -6.65 -7.91 -0.55
C SER A 65 -6.91 -8.62 -1.88
N ASP A 66 -6.32 -9.80 -2.06
CA ASP A 66 -6.56 -10.67 -3.21
C ASP A 66 -8.02 -11.16 -3.29
N GLY A 67 -8.74 -11.14 -2.18
CA GLY A 67 -10.18 -11.39 -2.14
C GLY A 67 -11.04 -10.24 -2.67
N GLY A 68 -10.43 -9.17 -3.22
CA GLY A 68 -11.15 -8.05 -3.83
C GLY A 68 -11.68 -7.02 -2.84
N LYS A 69 -11.22 -7.03 -1.59
CA LYS A 69 -11.59 -6.04 -0.58
C LYS A 69 -10.55 -4.95 -0.45
N VAL A 70 -11.01 -3.75 -0.06
CA VAL A 70 -10.18 -2.59 0.23
C VAL A 70 -10.56 -1.99 1.57
N THR A 71 -9.59 -1.52 2.32
CA THR A 71 -9.80 -0.64 3.48
C THR A 71 -9.07 0.67 3.25
N ARG A 72 -9.71 1.79 3.62
CA ARG A 72 -9.16 3.14 3.58
C ARG A 72 -9.23 3.73 4.97
N PHE A 73 -8.11 4.20 5.48
CA PHE A 73 -8.00 4.80 6.81
C PHE A 73 -6.92 5.88 6.85
N LYS A 74 -6.96 6.71 7.89
CA LYS A 74 -5.93 7.74 8.10
C LYS A 74 -4.65 7.15 8.63
N GLU A 75 -3.54 7.64 8.15
CA GLU A 75 -2.21 7.29 8.68
C GLU A 75 -2.09 7.58 10.17
N SER A 76 -2.78 8.61 10.68
CA SER A 76 -2.81 8.97 12.10
C SER A 76 -3.37 7.88 13.00
N ASP A 77 -4.18 6.94 12.47
CA ASP A 77 -4.67 5.78 13.21
C ASP A 77 -3.56 4.75 13.53
N VAL A 78 -2.40 4.89 12.88
CA VAL A 78 -1.22 4.07 13.13
C VAL A 78 -0.19 4.90 13.88
N ARG A 79 0.08 4.52 15.12
CA ARG A 79 1.13 5.18 15.92
C ARG A 79 2.50 4.94 15.30
N ALA A 80 3.39 5.91 15.42
CA ALA A 80 4.79 5.74 15.06
C ALA A 80 5.48 4.71 15.99
N MET A 81 6.27 3.82 15.41
CA MET A 81 6.95 2.71 16.09
C MET A 81 8.41 2.63 15.68
N GLY A 82 9.25 2.09 16.55
CA GLY A 82 10.65 1.83 16.25
C GLY A 82 10.85 0.74 15.19
N ARG A 83 12.07 0.64 14.64
CA ARG A 83 12.41 -0.29 13.55
C ARG A 83 12.16 -1.76 13.88
N THR A 84 12.38 -2.17 15.12
CA THR A 84 12.24 -3.56 15.58
C THR A 84 10.81 -3.95 15.95
N ALA A 85 9.85 -3.03 15.92
CA ALA A 85 8.46 -3.36 16.19
C ALA A 85 7.84 -4.16 15.03
N ARG A 86 6.93 -5.09 15.35
CA ARG A 86 6.22 -5.92 14.36
C ARG A 86 5.14 -5.15 13.60
N GLY A 87 4.59 -4.10 14.20
CA GLY A 87 3.50 -3.33 13.61
C GLY A 87 2.15 -3.60 14.27
N VAL A 88 1.11 -3.13 13.62
CA VAL A 88 -0.29 -3.28 14.04
C VAL A 88 -1.15 -3.78 12.89
N ARG A 89 -2.30 -4.36 13.21
CA ARG A 89 -3.24 -4.81 12.17
C ARG A 89 -3.79 -3.62 11.39
N GLY A 90 -3.53 -3.62 10.08
CA GLY A 90 -4.08 -2.65 9.14
C GLY A 90 -5.41 -3.10 8.55
N MET A 91 -5.49 -4.37 8.15
CA MET A 91 -6.69 -5.00 7.59
C MET A 91 -6.88 -6.40 8.16
N ARG A 92 -8.14 -6.77 8.42
CA ARG A 92 -8.50 -8.13 8.83
C ARG A 92 -8.77 -8.97 7.58
N LEU A 93 -7.90 -9.91 7.32
CA LEU A 93 -8.00 -10.82 6.18
C LEU A 93 -8.66 -12.14 6.62
N PRO A 94 -9.59 -12.69 5.82
CA PRO A 94 -10.05 -14.06 5.96
C PRO A 94 -8.89 -15.06 5.76
N GLU A 95 -9.07 -16.29 6.24
CA GLU A 95 -8.10 -17.37 6.04
C GLU A 95 -7.82 -17.59 4.55
N GLY A 96 -6.56 -17.76 4.20
CA GLY A 96 -6.11 -17.97 2.82
C GLY A 96 -6.07 -16.71 1.94
N GLN A 97 -6.47 -15.55 2.47
CA GLN A 97 -6.33 -14.28 1.77
C GLN A 97 -5.08 -13.51 2.21
N LYS A 98 -4.52 -12.76 1.28
CA LYS A 98 -3.34 -11.92 1.50
C LYS A 98 -3.58 -10.49 1.02
N LEU A 99 -2.86 -9.59 1.65
CA LEU A 99 -2.73 -8.23 1.15
C LEU A 99 -1.84 -8.24 -0.09
N ILE A 100 -2.26 -7.53 -1.15
CA ILE A 100 -1.53 -7.53 -2.42
C ILE A 100 -1.02 -6.14 -2.79
N SER A 101 -1.63 -5.08 -2.29
CA SER A 101 -1.23 -3.72 -2.62
C SER A 101 -1.53 -2.76 -1.48
N MET A 102 -0.65 -1.78 -1.31
CA MET A 102 -0.85 -0.61 -0.45
C MET A 102 -0.65 0.63 -1.30
N LEU A 103 -1.59 1.56 -1.22
CA LEU A 103 -1.53 2.85 -1.91
C LEU A 103 -1.67 3.98 -0.92
N ILE A 104 -0.98 5.09 -1.21
CA ILE A 104 -1.17 6.38 -0.55
C ILE A 104 -1.90 7.26 -1.56
N PRO A 105 -3.23 7.38 -1.45
CA PRO A 105 -4.02 8.07 -2.46
C PRO A 105 -3.71 9.56 -2.47
N GLU A 106 -3.64 10.14 -3.67
CA GLU A 106 -3.59 11.57 -3.89
C GLU A 106 -4.98 12.10 -4.21
N GLU A 107 -5.27 13.30 -3.77
CA GLU A 107 -6.57 13.94 -3.99
C GLU A 107 -6.87 14.03 -5.49
N GLY A 108 -8.10 13.69 -5.89
CA GLY A 108 -8.53 13.71 -7.29
C GLY A 108 -8.06 12.53 -8.13
N SER A 109 -7.28 11.60 -7.59
CA SER A 109 -6.87 10.41 -8.31
C SER A 109 -7.95 9.32 -8.33
N GLN A 110 -7.75 8.33 -9.20
CA GLN A 110 -8.60 7.16 -9.31
C GLN A 110 -7.78 5.89 -9.08
N ILE A 111 -8.45 4.83 -8.67
CA ILE A 111 -7.83 3.54 -8.44
C ILE A 111 -8.23 2.60 -9.57
N LEU A 112 -7.24 2.09 -10.28
CA LEU A 112 -7.40 1.01 -11.23
C LEU A 112 -7.11 -0.32 -10.52
N THR A 113 -8.11 -1.17 -10.45
CA THR A 113 -7.97 -2.54 -9.93
C THR A 113 -7.99 -3.52 -11.09
N ALA A 114 -7.16 -4.56 -11.01
CA ALA A 114 -7.07 -5.61 -12.01
C ALA A 114 -7.16 -7.00 -11.38
N SER A 115 -7.85 -7.91 -12.07
CA SER A 115 -8.04 -9.29 -11.61
C SER A 115 -7.25 -10.29 -12.45
N ALA A 116 -7.06 -11.49 -11.92
CA ALA A 116 -6.31 -12.57 -12.56
C ALA A 116 -6.88 -13.01 -13.92
N ARG A 117 -8.15 -12.75 -14.19
CA ARG A 117 -8.81 -13.08 -15.46
C ARG A 117 -8.91 -11.89 -16.43
N GLY A 118 -8.12 -10.83 -16.19
CA GLY A 118 -8.00 -9.70 -17.08
C GLY A 118 -9.13 -8.66 -16.97
N TYR A 119 -10.01 -8.74 -15.95
CA TYR A 119 -10.98 -7.70 -15.71
C TYR A 119 -10.33 -6.55 -14.93
N GLY A 120 -10.57 -5.33 -15.39
CA GLY A 120 -10.14 -4.10 -14.74
C GLY A 120 -11.32 -3.21 -14.39
N LYS A 121 -11.21 -2.48 -13.29
CA LYS A 121 -12.17 -1.46 -12.88
C LYS A 121 -11.43 -0.22 -12.41
N ARG A 122 -11.85 0.93 -12.91
CA ARG A 122 -11.39 2.24 -12.46
C ARG A 122 -12.46 2.86 -11.56
N THR A 123 -12.08 3.25 -10.38
CA THR A 123 -13.00 3.75 -9.34
C THR A 123 -12.41 5.01 -8.72
N ALA A 124 -13.20 6.07 -8.55
CA ALA A 124 -12.77 7.26 -7.84
C ALA A 124 -12.50 6.94 -6.36
N ILE A 125 -11.48 7.60 -5.78
CA ILE A 125 -11.14 7.41 -4.36
C ILE A 125 -12.32 7.73 -3.45
N THR A 126 -13.12 8.71 -3.82
CA THR A 126 -14.31 9.17 -3.06
C THR A 126 -15.39 8.10 -2.93
N GLU A 127 -15.41 7.09 -3.81
CA GLU A 127 -16.34 5.96 -3.70
C GLU A 127 -15.96 4.97 -2.59
N PHE A 128 -14.72 5.05 -2.08
CA PHE A 128 -14.27 4.21 -0.98
C PHE A 128 -14.42 4.97 0.34
N PRO A 129 -15.35 4.55 1.21
CA PRO A 129 -15.54 5.21 2.49
C PRO A 129 -14.32 5.06 3.40
N GLU A 130 -14.05 6.10 4.19
CA GLU A 130 -13.01 6.08 5.21
C GLU A 130 -13.50 5.27 6.43
N TYR A 131 -12.66 4.37 6.90
CA TYR A 131 -12.89 3.55 8.09
C TYR A 131 -11.70 3.65 9.05
N LYS A 132 -11.84 3.07 10.23
CA LYS A 132 -10.70 2.82 11.12
C LYS A 132 -9.93 1.59 10.63
N ARG A 133 -8.60 1.55 10.90
CA ARG A 133 -7.76 0.40 10.59
C ARG A 133 -8.24 -0.88 11.28
N GLY A 134 -7.84 -2.03 10.75
CA GLY A 134 -8.10 -3.35 11.34
C GLY A 134 -9.47 -3.94 11.04
N GLY A 135 -10.29 -3.27 10.23
CA GLY A 135 -11.56 -3.78 9.72
C GLY A 135 -11.40 -4.77 8.56
N GLN A 136 -12.52 -5.33 8.09
CA GLN A 136 -12.55 -6.23 6.93
C GLN A 136 -12.55 -5.48 5.58
N GLY A 137 -12.76 -4.16 5.61
CA GLY A 137 -12.89 -3.35 4.41
C GLY A 137 -14.20 -3.55 3.65
N VAL A 138 -14.29 -2.91 2.49
CA VAL A 138 -15.41 -2.95 1.54
C VAL A 138 -14.98 -3.64 0.26
N ILE A 139 -15.94 -4.02 -0.58
CA ILE A 139 -15.66 -4.66 -1.88
C ILE A 139 -15.18 -3.59 -2.86
N ALA A 140 -13.95 -3.72 -3.35
CA ALA A 140 -13.41 -2.93 -4.45
C ALA A 140 -13.75 -3.59 -5.80
N MET A 141 -13.57 -4.91 -5.87
CA MET A 141 -13.92 -5.72 -7.03
C MET A 141 -14.47 -7.06 -6.55
N VAL A 142 -15.57 -7.52 -7.15
CA VAL A 142 -16.15 -8.82 -6.83
C VAL A 142 -15.20 -9.92 -7.31
N SER A 143 -14.68 -10.70 -6.36
CA SER A 143 -13.86 -11.89 -6.63
C SER A 143 -14.78 -13.10 -6.74
N ASN A 144 -14.89 -13.66 -7.93
CA ASN A 144 -15.69 -14.85 -8.24
C ASN A 144 -15.00 -15.64 -9.36
N ASP A 145 -15.60 -16.77 -9.77
CA ASP A 145 -15.04 -17.61 -10.82
C ASP A 145 -14.90 -16.91 -12.18
N ARG A 146 -15.75 -15.91 -12.46
CA ARG A 146 -15.68 -15.13 -13.68
C ARG A 146 -14.53 -14.13 -13.66
N ASN A 147 -14.38 -13.37 -12.60
CA ASN A 147 -13.41 -12.27 -12.51
C ASN A 147 -12.04 -12.74 -12.04
N GLY A 148 -11.99 -13.83 -11.25
CA GLY A 148 -10.79 -14.28 -10.57
C GLY A 148 -10.46 -13.44 -9.33
N ARG A 149 -9.32 -13.71 -8.72
CA ARG A 149 -8.80 -12.94 -7.58
C ARG A 149 -8.28 -11.59 -8.04
N LEU A 150 -8.30 -10.61 -7.16
CA LEU A 150 -7.62 -9.33 -7.38
C LEU A 150 -6.09 -9.58 -7.39
N VAL A 151 -5.40 -9.07 -8.39
CA VAL A 151 -3.94 -9.24 -8.53
C VAL A 151 -3.16 -7.95 -8.40
N GLY A 152 -3.84 -6.80 -8.51
CA GLY A 152 -3.19 -5.52 -8.35
C GLY A 152 -4.17 -4.37 -8.23
N ALA A 153 -3.71 -3.31 -7.58
CA ALA A 153 -4.35 -2.01 -7.54
C ALA A 153 -3.28 -0.95 -7.70
N VAL A 154 -3.53 0.03 -8.55
CA VAL A 154 -2.64 1.15 -8.81
C VAL A 154 -3.43 2.46 -8.84
N GLN A 155 -2.79 3.52 -8.42
CA GLN A 155 -3.33 4.86 -8.55
C GLN A 155 -3.08 5.37 -9.97
N VAL A 156 -4.10 5.97 -10.57
CA VAL A 156 -4.02 6.58 -11.89
C VAL A 156 -4.53 8.03 -11.83
N LEU A 157 -3.79 8.90 -12.50
CA LEU A 157 -4.20 10.26 -12.78
C LEU A 157 -4.68 10.32 -14.22
N ASP A 158 -5.63 11.18 -14.55
CA ASP A 158 -6.16 11.28 -15.92
C ASP A 158 -5.07 11.58 -16.96
N LEU A 159 -4.01 12.30 -16.57
CA LEU A 159 -2.86 12.61 -17.41
C LEU A 159 -1.89 11.44 -17.60
N SER A 160 -1.83 10.47 -16.69
CA SER A 160 -0.88 9.36 -16.77
C SER A 160 -1.28 8.29 -17.80
N LEU A 161 -2.56 8.22 -18.17
CA LEU A 161 -3.05 7.28 -19.19
C LEU A 161 -2.60 7.66 -20.61
N ILE A 162 -2.24 8.91 -20.85
CA ILE A 162 -1.76 9.39 -22.16
C ILE A 162 -0.32 8.92 -22.41
N HIS A 163 0.50 8.75 -21.38
CA HIS A 163 1.90 8.32 -21.51
C HIS A 163 2.09 6.81 -21.64
N ILE A 164 1.10 6.00 -21.28
CA ILE A 164 1.15 4.53 -21.38
C ILE A 164 0.82 4.05 -22.80
N SER A 165 0.24 4.91 -23.66
CA SER A 165 -0.21 4.54 -24.99
C SER A 165 0.81 4.77 -26.12
N GLU A 166 2.01 5.28 -25.84
CA GLU A 166 3.08 5.31 -26.85
C GLU A 166 3.92 4.03 -26.77
N PRO A 167 3.76 3.10 -27.73
CA PRO A 167 4.71 2.02 -27.88
C PRO A 167 6.05 2.62 -28.31
N THR A 168 7.07 2.55 -27.46
CA THR A 168 8.45 2.74 -27.89
C THR A 168 8.71 1.77 -29.05
N ARG A 169 8.76 2.28 -30.26
CA ARG A 169 9.20 1.49 -31.42
C ARG A 169 10.65 1.10 -31.18
N PRO A 170 10.99 -0.19 -31.19
CA PRO A 170 12.38 -0.59 -31.29
C PRO A 170 12.93 -0.16 -32.63
N TYR A 171 14.05 0.51 -32.59
CA TYR A 171 14.86 0.74 -33.80
C TYR A 171 15.49 -0.56 -34.26
#